data_30067038890f6ed9e4f38459afae9b6e
#
_entry.id   30067038890f6ed9e4f38459afae9b6e
#
_cell.length_a   1.000
_cell.length_b   1.000
_cell.length_c   1.000
_cell.angle_alpha   90.00
_cell.angle_beta   90.00
_cell.angle_gamma   90.00
#
_symmetry.space_group_name_H-M   'P 1'
#
loop_
_entity.id
_entity.type
_entity.pdbx_description
1 polymer ?
#
loop_
_entity_poly.entity_id
_entity_poly.type
_entity_poly.pdbx_seq_one_letter_code
_entity_poly.pdbx_strand_id
1 'polypeptide(L)'
;MASGLPLAAVETAAVVLGAFREAAHDEPDLVRLGERRERSVARELEGEKFVTAVLAEVGSEYEAVFLNYGHPAPLVVRESGSAAFPQPPSFALPLGLGAHGSEGPRPCRVVFAPGDQLLLYTDGVTEARDPGGSSYPLGDRAGLLKEPDADRALEALREDLVRHAAGPRHDDAAMPLLRYHDHAG
;
A
#
# COMPACT_ATOMS: atom_id res chain seq x y z
N MET A 1 2.22 -9.58 -26.65
CA MET A 1 1.66 -10.70 -25.87
C MET A 1 1.23 -10.09 -24.55
N ALA A 2 -0.06 -10.05 -24.27
CA ALA A 2 -0.57 -9.54 -23.01
C ALA A 2 -0.15 -10.52 -21.90
N SER A 3 0.75 -10.11 -21.04
CA SER A 3 1.02 -10.79 -19.77
C SER A 3 -0.08 -10.36 -18.80
N GLY A 4 -1.25 -10.97 -18.92
CA GLY A 4 -2.25 -10.88 -17.85
C GLY A 4 -1.67 -11.47 -16.58
N LEU A 5 -2.01 -10.91 -15.41
CA LEU A 5 -1.77 -11.54 -14.12
C LEU A 5 -2.11 -13.03 -14.21
N PRO A 6 -1.24 -13.94 -13.76
CA PRO A 6 -1.55 -15.35 -13.78
C PRO A 6 -2.86 -15.57 -13.01
N LEU A 7 -3.77 -16.35 -13.57
CA LEU A 7 -5.10 -16.63 -13.00
C LEU A 7 -5.05 -16.96 -11.50
N ALA A 8 -4.01 -17.66 -11.09
CA ALA A 8 -3.73 -17.98 -9.69
C ALA A 8 -3.50 -16.75 -8.80
N ALA A 9 -2.93 -15.65 -9.32
CA ALA A 9 -2.75 -14.43 -8.55
C ALA A 9 -4.08 -13.68 -8.36
N VAL A 10 -4.94 -13.69 -9.38
CA VAL A 10 -6.29 -13.10 -9.31
C VAL A 10 -7.16 -13.87 -8.31
N GLU A 11 -7.11 -15.20 -8.35
CA GLU A 11 -7.83 -16.04 -7.39
C GLU A 11 -7.35 -15.79 -5.96
N THR A 12 -6.04 -15.73 -5.75
CA THR A 12 -5.45 -15.43 -4.44
C THR A 12 -5.89 -14.05 -3.93
N ALA A 13 -5.85 -13.01 -4.77
CA ALA A 13 -6.30 -11.68 -4.41
C ALA A 13 -7.80 -11.65 -4.07
N ALA A 14 -8.64 -12.35 -4.82
CA ALA A 14 -10.08 -12.44 -4.56
C ALA A 14 -10.37 -13.09 -3.21
N VAL A 15 -9.65 -14.17 -2.88
CA VAL A 15 -9.73 -14.86 -1.59
C VAL A 15 -9.36 -13.92 -0.44
N VAL A 16 -8.21 -13.25 -0.53
CA VAL A 16 -7.73 -12.32 0.50
C VAL A 16 -8.71 -11.17 0.72
N LEU A 17 -9.20 -10.56 -0.37
CA LEU A 17 -10.16 -9.44 -0.31
C LEU A 17 -11.53 -9.87 0.22
N GLY A 18 -12.02 -11.03 -0.19
CA GLY A 18 -13.29 -11.58 0.29
C GLY A 18 -13.24 -11.85 1.79
N ALA A 19 -12.20 -12.52 2.21
CA ALA A 19 -11.92 -12.79 3.60
C ALA A 19 -11.75 -11.49 4.42
N PHE A 20 -11.09 -10.47 3.89
CA PHE A 20 -10.96 -9.17 4.56
C PHE A 20 -12.30 -8.49 4.78
N ARG A 21 -13.16 -8.43 3.76
CA ARG A 21 -14.47 -7.78 3.85
C ARG A 21 -15.36 -8.39 4.94
N GLU A 22 -15.37 -9.72 5.02
CA GLU A 22 -16.16 -10.43 6.04
C GLU A 22 -15.69 -10.10 7.46
N ALA A 23 -14.37 -10.09 7.69
CA ALA A 23 -13.87 -9.86 9.04
C ALA A 23 -13.83 -8.38 9.46
N ALA A 24 -13.64 -7.46 8.53
CA ALA A 24 -13.63 -6.03 8.83
C ALA A 24 -15.01 -5.54 9.33
N HIS A 25 -16.07 -6.30 9.02
CA HIS A 25 -17.40 -6.01 9.55
C HIS A 25 -17.56 -6.41 11.02
N ASP A 26 -16.90 -7.47 11.45
CA ASP A 26 -17.07 -8.09 12.76
C ASP A 26 -15.97 -7.73 13.77
N GLU A 27 -14.80 -7.29 13.31
CA GLU A 27 -13.64 -7.02 14.14
C GLU A 27 -13.18 -5.56 13.96
N PRO A 28 -13.49 -4.68 14.91
CA PRO A 28 -13.11 -3.27 14.85
C PRO A 28 -11.62 -3.03 15.17
N ASP A 29 -10.94 -3.97 15.81
CA ASP A 29 -9.52 -3.83 16.15
C ASP A 29 -8.63 -4.29 14.98
N LEU A 30 -7.85 -3.36 14.42
CA LEU A 30 -7.02 -3.60 13.25
C LEU A 30 -5.98 -4.71 13.49
N VAL A 31 -5.41 -4.81 14.71
CA VAL A 31 -4.40 -5.83 15.04
C VAL A 31 -5.05 -7.21 15.05
N ARG A 32 -6.17 -7.34 15.73
CA ARG A 32 -6.94 -8.60 15.78
C ARG A 32 -7.44 -9.01 14.41
N LEU A 33 -7.88 -8.04 13.61
CA LEU A 33 -8.26 -8.25 12.22
C LEU A 33 -7.08 -8.82 11.41
N GLY A 34 -5.90 -8.24 11.57
CA GLY A 34 -4.68 -8.69 10.93
C GLY A 34 -4.29 -10.12 11.33
N GLU A 35 -4.32 -10.44 12.63
CA GLU A 35 -4.03 -11.79 13.14
C GLU A 35 -5.03 -12.86 12.65
N ARG A 36 -6.31 -12.50 12.58
CA ARG A 36 -7.34 -13.40 12.01
C ARG A 36 -7.10 -13.64 10.53
N ARG A 37 -6.66 -12.61 9.80
CA ARG A 37 -6.36 -12.71 8.37
C ARG A 37 -5.15 -13.58 8.10
N GLU A 38 -4.07 -13.40 8.83
CA GLU A 38 -2.89 -14.23 8.72
C GLU A 38 -3.26 -15.72 8.82
N ARG A 39 -4.02 -16.10 9.83
CA ARG A 39 -4.46 -17.49 10.04
C ARG A 39 -5.39 -18.03 8.94
N SER A 40 -6.25 -17.17 8.36
CA SER A 40 -7.16 -17.56 7.29
C SER A 40 -6.39 -17.76 5.98
N VAL A 41 -5.57 -16.76 5.61
CA VAL A 41 -4.77 -16.77 4.38
C VAL A 41 -3.75 -17.92 4.41
N ALA A 42 -3.08 -18.16 5.53
CA ALA A 42 -2.12 -19.27 5.66
C ALA A 42 -2.76 -20.65 5.38
N ARG A 43 -4.03 -20.84 5.77
CA ARG A 43 -4.76 -22.08 5.47
C ARG A 43 -5.15 -22.22 4.02
N GLU A 44 -5.52 -21.11 3.37
CA GLU A 44 -6.03 -21.12 2.00
C GLU A 44 -4.91 -21.14 0.96
N LEU A 45 -3.74 -20.60 1.32
CA LEU A 45 -2.58 -20.58 0.43
C LEU A 45 -1.72 -21.84 0.47
N GLU A 46 -2.10 -22.85 1.27
CA GLU A 46 -1.43 -24.18 1.37
C GLU A 46 0.09 -24.09 1.67
N GLY A 47 0.57 -22.97 2.23
CA GLY A 47 1.95 -22.77 2.65
C GLY A 47 2.98 -22.54 1.54
N GLU A 48 2.58 -22.56 0.27
CA GLU A 48 3.48 -22.34 -0.87
C GLU A 48 3.38 -20.92 -1.46
N LYS A 49 2.32 -20.20 -1.12
CA LYS A 49 2.06 -18.85 -1.63
C LYS A 49 2.04 -17.85 -0.48
N PHE A 50 2.39 -16.63 -0.79
CA PHE A 50 2.31 -15.52 0.16
C PHE A 50 1.79 -14.26 -0.55
N VAL A 51 1.26 -13.33 0.23
CA VAL A 51 0.75 -12.05 -0.27
C VAL A 51 1.29 -10.92 0.58
N THR A 52 1.91 -9.94 -0.05
CA THR A 52 2.23 -8.69 0.64
C THR A 52 0.96 -7.85 0.80
N ALA A 53 0.79 -7.26 1.97
CA ALA A 53 -0.38 -6.45 2.25
C ALA A 53 -0.07 -5.29 3.20
N VAL A 54 -0.80 -4.20 3.05
CA VAL A 54 -0.92 -3.16 4.06
C VAL A 54 -2.39 -3.04 4.44
N LEU A 55 -2.67 -3.15 5.73
CA LEU A 55 -3.98 -2.85 6.30
C LEU A 55 -3.91 -1.43 6.86
N ALA A 56 -4.88 -0.60 6.53
CA ALA A 56 -4.94 0.77 6.98
C ALA A 56 -6.32 1.05 7.59
N GLU A 57 -6.32 1.60 8.78
CA GLU A 57 -7.48 2.20 9.41
C GLU A 57 -7.30 3.72 9.42
N VAL A 58 -8.24 4.42 8.82
CA VAL A 58 -8.26 5.89 8.80
C VAL A 58 -9.35 6.35 9.75
N GLY A 59 -8.90 6.86 10.90
CA GLY A 59 -9.80 7.35 11.95
C GLY A 59 -10.29 8.78 11.68
N SER A 60 -11.31 9.17 12.46
CA SER A 60 -11.89 10.52 12.42
C SER A 60 -11.01 11.59 13.10
N GLU A 61 -10.00 11.19 13.86
CA GLU A 61 -9.15 12.08 14.68
C GLU A 61 -7.81 12.40 14.01
N TYR A 62 -7.80 12.56 12.67
CA TYR A 62 -6.57 12.93 11.95
C TYR A 62 -5.44 11.89 12.07
N GLU A 63 -5.77 10.66 12.37
CA GLU A 63 -4.81 9.56 12.53
C GLU A 63 -5.10 8.43 11.55
N ALA A 64 -4.06 7.86 10.97
CA ALA A 64 -4.14 6.55 10.33
C ALA A 64 -3.21 5.56 11.03
N VAL A 65 -3.70 4.34 11.17
CA VAL A 65 -2.95 3.22 11.74
C VAL A 65 -2.70 2.20 10.63
N PHE A 66 -1.46 1.74 10.51
CA PHE A 66 -1.06 0.79 9.48
C PHE A 66 -0.50 -0.48 10.10
N LEU A 67 -0.88 -1.62 9.53
CA LEU A 67 -0.18 -2.90 9.70
C LEU A 67 0.44 -3.30 8.36
N ASN A 68 1.74 -3.54 8.35
CA ASN A 68 2.47 -3.86 7.14
C ASN A 68 2.96 -5.31 7.14
N TYR A 69 2.52 -6.08 6.17
CA TYR A 69 2.88 -7.47 5.90
C TYR A 69 3.79 -7.55 4.67
N GLY A 70 5.01 -7.00 4.78
CA GLY A 70 6.00 -7.06 3.71
C GLY A 70 5.69 -6.21 2.46
N HIS A 71 4.71 -5.30 2.55
CA HIS A 71 4.35 -4.40 1.46
C HIS A 71 5.22 -3.13 1.47
N PRO A 72 5.42 -2.43 0.33
CA PRO A 72 6.08 -1.14 0.34
C PRO A 72 5.46 -0.16 1.35
N ALA A 73 6.30 0.61 2.05
CA ALA A 73 5.83 1.57 3.02
C ALA A 73 5.00 2.67 2.33
N PRO A 74 3.87 3.10 2.89
CA PRO A 74 3.09 4.21 2.35
C PRO A 74 3.93 5.47 2.21
N LEU A 75 3.64 6.31 1.22
CA LEU A 75 4.22 7.66 1.13
C LEU A 75 3.26 8.66 1.76
N VAL A 76 3.73 9.37 2.78
CA VAL A 76 3.03 10.51 3.37
C VAL A 76 3.62 11.79 2.78
N VAL A 77 2.78 12.62 2.18
CA VAL A 77 3.15 13.93 1.67
C VAL A 77 2.45 14.99 2.52
N ARG A 78 3.24 15.81 3.19
CA ARG A 78 2.71 16.89 4.02
C ARG A 78 2.27 18.06 3.15
N GLU A 79 1.37 18.87 3.67
CA GLU A 79 0.98 20.12 3.02
C GLU A 79 2.20 21.00 2.68
N SER A 80 3.21 21.04 3.56
CA SER A 80 4.48 21.72 3.32
C SER A 80 5.26 21.22 2.09
N GLY A 81 4.91 20.03 1.58
CA GLY A 81 5.61 19.34 0.48
C GLY A 81 6.69 18.38 0.94
N SER A 82 6.94 18.26 2.25
CA SER A 82 7.84 17.22 2.74
C SER A 82 7.22 15.84 2.55
N ALA A 83 8.06 14.86 2.20
CA ALA A 83 7.67 13.49 1.96
C ALA A 83 8.35 12.56 2.95
N ALA A 84 7.64 11.55 3.44
CA ALA A 84 8.16 10.56 4.36
C ALA A 84 7.55 9.17 4.09
N PHE A 85 8.33 8.14 4.36
CA PHE A 85 7.89 6.74 4.33
C PHE A 85 7.83 6.23 5.78
N PRO A 86 6.68 6.28 6.45
CA PRO A 86 6.57 5.82 7.83
C PRO A 86 6.89 4.33 7.89
N GLN A 87 7.82 3.99 8.79
CA GLN A 87 8.25 2.62 9.00
C GLN A 87 7.58 2.04 10.24
N PRO A 88 7.13 0.78 10.20
CA PRO A 88 6.61 0.13 11.39
C PRO A 88 7.74 -0.09 12.41
N PRO A 89 7.41 -0.15 13.71
CA PRO A 89 8.39 -0.48 14.75
C PRO A 89 9.05 -1.86 14.59
N SER A 90 8.35 -2.79 13.93
CA SER A 90 8.87 -4.08 13.51
C SER A 90 8.24 -4.51 12.19
N PHE A 91 9.03 -5.16 11.34
CA PHE A 91 8.54 -5.72 10.08
C PHE A 91 7.91 -7.09 10.32
N ALA A 92 6.77 -7.35 9.70
CA ALA A 92 6.17 -8.67 9.64
C ALA A 92 6.46 -9.34 8.29
N LEU A 93 6.38 -10.66 8.29
CA LEU A 93 6.41 -11.43 7.05
C LEU A 93 5.12 -11.19 6.24
N PRO A 94 5.16 -11.39 4.91
CA PRO A 94 3.96 -11.45 4.10
C PRO A 94 2.93 -12.42 4.64
N LEU A 95 1.64 -12.15 4.38
CA LEU A 95 0.54 -13.02 4.75
C LEU A 95 0.74 -14.42 4.15
N GLY A 96 0.53 -15.45 4.95
CA GLY A 96 0.79 -16.84 4.60
C GLY A 96 2.14 -17.38 5.08
N LEU A 97 3.06 -16.52 5.51
CA LEU A 97 4.38 -16.91 6.03
C LEU A 97 4.52 -16.81 7.56
N GLY A 98 3.47 -16.43 8.29
CA GLY A 98 3.51 -16.21 9.74
C GLY A 98 3.92 -17.45 10.56
N ALA A 99 3.67 -18.64 10.05
CA ALA A 99 4.11 -19.89 10.69
C ALA A 99 5.64 -20.05 10.78
N HIS A 100 6.40 -19.22 10.05
CA HIS A 100 7.87 -19.25 10.07
C HIS A 100 8.51 -18.43 11.21
N GLY A 101 7.71 -18.03 12.22
CA GLY A 101 8.24 -17.55 13.50
C GLY A 101 8.49 -16.06 13.61
N SER A 102 7.83 -15.22 12.79
CA SER A 102 7.86 -13.76 12.99
C SER A 102 6.86 -13.33 14.08
N GLU A 103 7.24 -12.32 14.86
CA GLU A 103 6.23 -11.54 15.58
C GLU A 103 5.29 -10.91 14.54
N GLY A 104 3.99 -10.82 14.88
CA GLY A 104 3.00 -10.13 14.04
C GLY A 104 3.37 -8.66 13.81
N PRO A 105 2.77 -7.99 12.83
CA PRO A 105 3.05 -6.58 12.57
C PRO A 105 2.68 -5.73 13.77
N ARG A 106 3.53 -4.75 14.08
CA ARG A 106 3.20 -3.73 15.07
C ARG A 106 2.59 -2.51 14.39
N PRO A 107 1.54 -1.91 14.98
CA PRO A 107 0.91 -0.73 14.40
C PRO A 107 1.89 0.42 14.21
N CYS A 108 1.89 0.99 13.01
CA CYS A 108 2.54 2.26 12.71
C CYS A 108 1.47 3.34 12.67
N ARG A 109 1.58 4.36 13.52
CA ARG A 109 0.62 5.46 13.62
C ARG A 109 1.15 6.70 12.93
N VAL A 110 0.29 7.33 12.14
CA VAL A 110 0.61 8.57 11.42
C VAL A 110 -0.49 9.58 11.70
N VAL A 111 -0.10 10.72 12.25
CA VAL A 111 -1.01 11.85 12.44
C VAL A 111 -0.97 12.72 11.19
N PHE A 112 -2.14 13.10 10.70
CA PHE A 112 -2.32 13.96 9.53
C PHE A 112 -2.77 15.36 9.95
N ALA A 113 -2.43 16.34 9.14
CA ALA A 113 -2.99 17.69 9.19
C ALA A 113 -3.80 17.94 7.90
N PRO A 114 -4.71 18.93 7.89
CA PRO A 114 -5.40 19.33 6.66
C PRO A 114 -4.39 19.62 5.55
N GLY A 115 -4.65 19.11 4.35
CA GLY A 115 -3.74 19.22 3.20
C GLY A 115 -2.71 18.08 3.10
N ASP A 116 -2.52 17.28 4.14
CA ASP A 116 -1.67 16.08 4.08
C ASP A 116 -2.30 15.00 3.18
N GLN A 117 -1.44 14.17 2.61
CA GLN A 117 -1.83 13.13 1.67
C GLN A 117 -1.13 11.81 2.00
N LEU A 118 -1.81 10.72 1.69
CA LEU A 118 -1.30 9.36 1.80
C LEU A 118 -1.40 8.68 0.45
N LEU A 119 -0.27 8.26 -0.09
CA LEU A 119 -0.20 7.41 -1.27
C LEU A 119 0.14 5.98 -0.84
N LEU A 120 -0.77 5.06 -1.14
CA LEU A 120 -0.48 3.63 -1.15
C LEU A 120 -0.06 3.25 -2.57
N TYR A 121 0.82 2.27 -2.72
CA TYR A 121 1.30 1.87 -4.05
C TYR A 121 1.84 0.45 -4.01
N THR A 122 1.76 -0.25 -5.12
CA THR A 122 2.34 -1.58 -5.28
C THR A 122 3.84 -1.50 -5.63
N ASP A 123 4.54 -2.59 -5.47
CA ASP A 123 5.97 -2.74 -5.80
C ASP A 123 6.30 -2.38 -7.26
N GLY A 124 5.34 -2.55 -8.19
CA GLY A 124 5.48 -2.10 -9.58
C GLY A 124 5.92 -0.64 -9.74
N VAL A 125 5.62 0.22 -8.74
CA VAL A 125 6.09 1.62 -8.72
C VAL A 125 7.59 1.70 -8.37
N THR A 126 8.00 1.00 -7.31
CA THR A 126 9.39 1.06 -6.81
C THR A 126 10.35 0.16 -7.57
N GLU A 127 9.85 -0.85 -8.26
CA GLU A 127 10.62 -1.74 -9.13
C GLU A 127 10.81 -1.19 -10.54
N ALA A 128 10.08 -0.13 -10.90
CA ALA A 128 10.29 0.56 -12.16
C ALA A 128 11.73 1.08 -12.25
N ARG A 129 12.41 0.72 -13.32
CA ARG A 129 13.81 1.09 -13.52
C ARG A 129 13.98 1.87 -14.82
N ASP A 130 14.84 2.87 -14.76
CA ASP A 130 15.29 3.58 -15.95
C ASP A 130 16.22 2.70 -16.82
N PRO A 131 16.62 3.13 -18.02
CA PRO A 131 17.58 2.42 -18.86
C PRO A 131 18.95 2.21 -18.21
N GLY A 132 19.29 3.01 -17.18
CA GLY A 132 20.50 2.88 -16.39
C GLY A 132 20.37 1.90 -15.23
N GLY A 133 19.17 1.34 -14.98
CA GLY A 133 18.90 0.41 -13.89
C GLY A 133 18.52 1.06 -12.55
N SER A 134 18.38 2.40 -12.49
CA SER A 134 17.99 3.11 -11.27
C SER A 134 16.51 2.96 -11.01
N SER A 135 16.12 2.68 -9.76
CA SER A 135 14.74 2.60 -9.33
C SER A 135 14.04 3.98 -9.39
N TYR A 136 12.73 3.98 -9.55
CA TYR A 136 11.94 5.20 -9.56
C TYR A 136 12.03 5.92 -8.20
N PRO A 137 12.47 7.21 -8.18
CA PRO A 137 12.67 7.96 -6.96
C PRO A 137 11.37 8.58 -6.45
N LEU A 138 10.41 7.75 -6.04
CA LEU A 138 9.05 8.18 -5.69
C LEU A 138 9.00 9.33 -4.69
N GLY A 139 9.86 9.33 -3.67
CA GLY A 139 9.95 10.41 -2.68
C GLY A 139 10.28 11.77 -3.29
N ASP A 140 11.19 11.80 -4.27
CA ASP A 140 11.58 13.03 -4.97
C ASP A 140 10.47 13.53 -5.90
N ARG A 141 9.52 12.67 -6.25
CA ARG A 141 8.37 12.97 -7.10
C ARG A 141 7.11 13.37 -6.34
N ALA A 142 7.17 13.40 -5.01
CA ALA A 142 6.03 13.76 -4.16
C ALA A 142 5.41 15.13 -4.52
N GLY A 143 6.19 16.04 -5.10
CA GLY A 143 5.69 17.33 -5.60
C GLY A 143 4.59 17.23 -6.66
N LEU A 144 4.55 16.13 -7.45
CA LEU A 144 3.49 15.89 -8.44
C LEU A 144 2.12 15.67 -7.78
N LEU A 145 2.12 15.18 -6.55
CA LEU A 145 0.89 14.96 -5.78
C LEU A 145 0.27 16.24 -5.22
N LYS A 146 0.91 17.40 -5.39
CA LYS A 146 0.37 18.71 -4.98
C LYS A 146 -0.66 19.29 -5.95
N GLU A 147 -0.85 18.69 -7.12
CA GLU A 147 -1.94 19.04 -8.03
C GLU A 147 -3.27 18.98 -7.26
N PRO A 148 -4.10 20.05 -7.27
CA PRO A 148 -5.33 20.10 -6.48
C PRO A 148 -6.32 18.98 -6.81
N ASP A 149 -6.41 18.60 -8.07
CA ASP A 149 -7.24 17.49 -8.53
C ASP A 149 -6.50 16.17 -8.32
N ALA A 150 -7.13 15.23 -7.56
CA ALA A 150 -6.49 13.95 -7.21
C ALA A 150 -6.23 13.05 -8.43
N ASP A 151 -7.16 13.05 -9.39
CA ASP A 151 -7.02 12.23 -10.59
C ASP A 151 -5.89 12.76 -11.49
N ARG A 152 -5.77 14.08 -11.60
CA ARG A 152 -4.66 14.73 -12.32
C ARG A 152 -3.32 14.50 -11.61
N ALA A 153 -3.29 14.54 -10.28
CA ALA A 153 -2.09 14.23 -9.51
C ALA A 153 -1.59 12.81 -9.78
N LEU A 154 -2.50 11.83 -9.73
CA LEU A 154 -2.18 10.44 -10.03
C LEU A 154 -1.77 10.24 -11.48
N GLU A 155 -2.43 10.90 -12.42
CA GLU A 155 -2.07 10.82 -13.83
C GLU A 155 -0.68 11.42 -14.09
N ALA A 156 -0.36 12.57 -13.49
CA ALA A 156 0.98 13.18 -13.59
C ALA A 156 2.06 12.24 -13.03
N LEU A 157 1.79 11.58 -11.90
CA LEU A 157 2.71 10.61 -11.32
C LEU A 157 2.87 9.37 -12.23
N ARG A 158 1.76 8.88 -12.79
CA ARG A 158 1.76 7.75 -13.73
C ARG A 158 2.56 8.05 -15.00
N GLU A 159 2.36 9.22 -15.59
CA GLU A 159 3.11 9.66 -16.77
C GLU A 159 4.61 9.81 -16.47
N ASP A 160 4.97 10.33 -15.30
CA ASP A 160 6.36 10.45 -14.89
C ASP A 160 7.01 9.08 -14.67
N LEU A 161 6.29 8.13 -14.07
CA LEU A 161 6.73 6.74 -13.90
C LEU A 161 6.98 6.05 -15.26
N VAL A 162 6.06 6.18 -16.21
CA VAL A 162 6.19 5.63 -17.58
C VAL A 162 7.38 6.25 -18.29
N ARG A 163 7.60 7.54 -18.14
CA ARG A 163 8.74 8.26 -18.74
C ARG A 163 10.06 7.79 -18.13
N HIS A 164 10.11 7.57 -16.82
CA HIS A 164 11.28 7.04 -16.13
C HIS A 164 11.65 5.64 -16.64
N ALA A 165 10.67 4.76 -16.77
CA ALA A 165 10.87 3.38 -17.20
C ALA A 165 11.10 3.22 -18.72
N ALA A 166 11.10 4.31 -19.48
CA ALA A 166 11.29 4.33 -20.93
C ALA A 166 10.31 3.42 -21.71
N GLY A 167 9.08 3.25 -21.19
CA GLY A 167 8.02 2.51 -21.88
C GLY A 167 6.95 1.90 -20.98
N PRO A 168 5.83 1.46 -21.55
CA PRO A 168 4.70 0.91 -20.79
C PRO A 168 5.02 -0.52 -20.34
N ARG A 169 5.66 -0.70 -19.19
CA ARG A 169 5.94 -2.00 -18.58
C ARG A 169 5.20 -2.26 -17.27
N HIS A 170 4.24 -1.41 -16.89
CA HIS A 170 3.69 -1.42 -15.54
C HIS A 170 2.19 -1.70 -15.54
N ASP A 171 1.80 -2.90 -16.02
CA ASP A 171 0.43 -3.40 -15.84
C ASP A 171 0.07 -3.61 -14.36
N ASP A 172 1.08 -3.66 -13.47
CA ASP A 172 0.90 -4.03 -12.07
C ASP A 172 1.06 -2.85 -11.08
N ALA A 173 1.17 -1.61 -11.56
CA ALA A 173 1.30 -0.43 -10.72
C ALA A 173 -0.08 0.12 -10.30
N ALA A 174 -0.50 -0.13 -9.07
CA ALA A 174 -1.67 0.50 -8.46
C ALA A 174 -1.23 1.60 -7.50
N MET A 175 -1.94 2.73 -7.51
CA MET A 175 -1.60 3.93 -6.73
C MET A 175 -2.86 4.61 -6.17
N PRO A 176 -3.47 4.12 -5.08
CA PRO A 176 -4.51 4.83 -4.35
C PRO A 176 -3.97 6.06 -3.63
N LEU A 177 -4.61 7.20 -3.80
CA LEU A 177 -4.29 8.47 -3.13
C LEU A 177 -5.45 8.88 -2.22
N LEU A 178 -5.17 9.06 -0.93
CA LEU A 178 -6.09 9.63 0.04
C LEU A 178 -5.62 11.04 0.39
N ARG A 179 -6.54 11.99 0.38
CA ARG A 179 -6.30 13.38 0.79
C ARG A 179 -7.08 13.68 2.04
N TYR A 180 -6.41 14.28 2.99
CA TYR A 180 -7.06 14.73 4.18
C TYR A 180 -7.57 16.16 4.01
N HIS A 181 -8.88 16.30 4.12
CA HIS A 181 -9.55 17.59 4.07
C HIS A 181 -10.13 17.91 5.43
N ASP A 182 -10.00 19.15 5.87
CA ASP A 182 -10.74 19.63 7.03
C ASP A 182 -12.23 19.62 6.68
N HIS A 183 -13.04 18.93 7.48
CA HIS A 183 -14.48 19.11 7.40
C HIS A 183 -14.79 20.46 8.05
N ALA A 184 -14.76 21.52 7.23
CA ALA A 184 -15.42 22.76 7.61
C ALA A 184 -16.89 22.42 7.81
N GLY A 185 -17.34 22.46 9.07
CA GLY A 185 -18.68 22.14 9.52
C GLY A 185 -19.76 23.05 8.89
#